data_e13e95bb921611f59eef1678f478f2d1
#
_entry.id   e13e95bb921611f59eef1678f478f2d1
#
_cell.length_a   1.000
_cell.length_b   1.000
_cell.length_c   1.000
_cell.angle_alpha   90.00
_cell.angle_beta   90.00
_cell.angle_gamma   90.00
#
_symmetry.space_group_name_H-M   'P 1'
#
loop_
_entity.id
_entity.type
_entity.pdbx_description
1 polymer ?
#
loop_
_entity_poly.entity_id
_entity_poly.type
_entity_poly.pdbx_seq_one_letter_code
_entity_poly.pdbx_strand_id
1 'polypeptide(L)'
;GEVAALFDENDWKNISDTQKDKVYDSLDKISANSSVSVYIMSINVDSSSGMVSKVDYLYPSMGNRTQQLNTQQLAKYVMFKQLGNVFDENYKLLEETDNYELFNVFDQRIDSNYIELVGGITGDYWVYLRSNYQSIRESAAISNEFLTYVGILVTILCVIIMIFLSNHYTKPILKLAQIAKKMENLDFDVRYKENRHDEIGVLGHSMNSLSDKLE
;
A
#
# COMPACT_ATOMS: atom_id res chain seq x y z
N GLY A 1 -15.29 8.13 -3.64
CA GLY A 1 -14.61 6.95 -4.13
C GLY A 1 -15.57 5.99 -4.82
N GLU A 2 -15.16 4.72 -5.02
CA GLU A 2 -15.93 3.71 -5.77
C GLU A 2 -17.37 3.52 -5.28
N VAL A 3 -17.60 3.49 -3.96
CA VAL A 3 -18.94 3.35 -3.38
C VAL A 3 -19.82 4.54 -3.73
N ALA A 4 -19.32 5.77 -3.66
CA ALA A 4 -20.07 6.95 -4.01
C ALA A 4 -20.45 6.95 -5.50
N ALA A 5 -19.53 6.57 -6.39
CA ALA A 5 -19.80 6.49 -7.83
C ALA A 5 -20.95 5.52 -8.16
N LEU A 6 -21.05 4.37 -7.48
CA LEU A 6 -22.16 3.43 -7.67
C LEU A 6 -23.53 4.04 -7.35
N PHE A 7 -23.57 4.99 -6.40
CA PHE A 7 -24.81 5.66 -6.02
C PHE A 7 -25.11 6.90 -6.87
N ASP A 8 -24.10 7.62 -7.35
CA ASP A 8 -24.26 8.77 -8.25
C ASP A 8 -24.74 8.34 -9.65
N GLU A 9 -24.30 7.16 -10.12
CA GLU A 9 -24.73 6.62 -11.41
C GLU A 9 -26.15 6.05 -11.40
N ASN A 10 -26.71 5.74 -10.22
CA ASN A 10 -28.00 5.11 -10.06
C ASN A 10 -28.94 5.97 -9.20
N ASP A 11 -30.11 6.35 -9.75
CA ASP A 11 -31.18 6.97 -8.94
C ASP A 11 -31.78 5.92 -8.00
N TRP A 12 -31.23 5.82 -6.78
CA TRP A 12 -31.58 4.78 -5.82
C TRP A 12 -33.06 4.73 -5.43
N LYS A 13 -33.80 5.83 -5.57
CA LYS A 13 -35.24 5.89 -5.28
C LYS A 13 -36.06 5.20 -6.37
N ASN A 14 -35.55 5.18 -7.60
CA ASN A 14 -36.26 4.66 -8.79
C ASN A 14 -35.58 3.43 -9.42
N ILE A 15 -34.54 2.90 -8.79
CA ILE A 15 -33.75 1.77 -9.30
C ILE A 15 -34.56 0.47 -9.28
N SER A 16 -34.48 -0.32 -10.34
CA SER A 16 -35.09 -1.66 -10.40
C SER A 16 -34.37 -2.67 -9.49
N ASP A 17 -35.09 -3.74 -9.08
CA ASP A 17 -34.49 -4.76 -8.22
C ASP A 17 -33.27 -5.42 -8.88
N THR A 18 -33.29 -5.66 -10.18
CA THR A 18 -32.15 -6.19 -10.93
C THR A 18 -30.93 -5.26 -10.92
N GLN A 19 -31.13 -3.96 -10.88
CA GLN A 19 -30.04 -3.00 -10.76
C GLN A 19 -29.50 -2.93 -9.32
N LYS A 20 -30.39 -3.03 -8.32
CA LYS A 20 -29.98 -3.14 -6.90
C LYS A 20 -29.07 -4.35 -6.69
N ASP A 21 -29.44 -5.51 -7.26
CA ASP A 21 -28.63 -6.72 -7.16
C ASP A 21 -27.23 -6.51 -7.75
N LYS A 22 -27.10 -5.82 -8.88
CA LYS A 22 -25.78 -5.49 -9.46
C LYS A 22 -24.94 -4.57 -8.57
N VAL A 23 -25.58 -3.59 -7.93
CA VAL A 23 -24.90 -2.71 -6.98
C VAL A 23 -24.46 -3.51 -5.75
N TYR A 24 -25.30 -4.38 -5.22
CA TYR A 24 -24.95 -5.26 -4.10
C TYR A 24 -23.81 -6.20 -4.43
N ASP A 25 -23.79 -6.84 -5.60
CA ASP A 25 -22.68 -7.65 -6.09
C ASP A 25 -21.36 -6.86 -6.16
N SER A 26 -21.46 -5.59 -6.57
CA SER A 26 -20.29 -4.71 -6.63
C SER A 26 -19.78 -4.33 -5.23
N LEU A 27 -20.70 -4.06 -4.29
CA LEU A 27 -20.36 -3.79 -2.90
C LEU A 27 -19.77 -5.02 -2.21
N ASP A 28 -20.30 -6.22 -2.49
CA ASP A 28 -19.73 -7.49 -2.00
C ASP A 28 -18.31 -7.71 -2.50
N LYS A 29 -18.03 -7.40 -3.77
CA LYS A 29 -16.68 -7.47 -4.34
C LYS A 29 -15.73 -6.46 -3.69
N ILE A 30 -16.17 -5.21 -3.50
CA ILE A 30 -15.38 -4.18 -2.82
C ILE A 30 -15.08 -4.62 -1.39
N SER A 31 -16.09 -5.11 -0.65
CA SER A 31 -15.95 -5.59 0.70
C SER A 31 -14.95 -6.74 0.80
N ALA A 32 -15.06 -7.74 -0.08
CA ALA A 32 -14.20 -8.92 -0.10
C ALA A 32 -12.75 -8.55 -0.48
N ASN A 33 -12.56 -7.75 -1.52
CA ASN A 33 -11.23 -7.39 -2.02
C ASN A 33 -10.45 -6.49 -1.05
N SER A 34 -11.17 -5.61 -0.35
CA SER A 34 -10.55 -4.63 0.56
C SER A 34 -10.53 -5.07 2.01
N SER A 35 -11.12 -6.23 2.35
CA SER A 35 -11.32 -6.70 3.74
C SER A 35 -12.00 -5.65 4.63
N VAL A 36 -12.97 -4.93 4.05
CA VAL A 36 -13.72 -3.84 4.68
C VAL A 36 -15.19 -4.22 4.71
N SER A 37 -15.83 -4.11 5.88
CA SER A 37 -17.28 -4.22 5.99
C SER A 37 -17.91 -2.91 5.51
N VAL A 38 -18.80 -3.01 4.52
CA VAL A 38 -19.51 -1.87 3.92
C VAL A 38 -20.95 -1.89 4.38
N TYR A 39 -21.46 -0.74 4.80
CA TYR A 39 -22.87 -0.55 5.17
C TYR A 39 -23.38 0.72 4.50
N ILE A 40 -24.56 0.62 3.89
CA ILE A 40 -25.24 1.77 3.30
C ILE A 40 -26.58 1.94 4.00
N MET A 41 -26.92 3.16 4.36
CA MET A 41 -28.13 3.48 5.04
C MET A 41 -28.76 4.76 4.53
N SER A 42 -30.06 4.89 4.69
CA SER A 42 -30.78 6.13 4.56
C SER A 42 -31.15 6.66 5.95
N ILE A 43 -30.85 7.93 6.20
CA ILE A 43 -31.14 8.60 7.47
C ILE A 43 -32.23 9.63 7.23
N ASN A 44 -33.38 9.41 7.83
CA ASN A 44 -34.49 10.35 7.79
C ASN A 44 -34.46 11.25 9.04
N VAL A 45 -34.34 12.55 8.84
CA VAL A 45 -34.37 13.55 9.91
C VAL A 45 -35.76 14.17 9.95
N ASP A 46 -36.36 14.21 11.13
CA ASP A 46 -37.63 14.91 11.32
C ASP A 46 -37.40 16.42 11.20
N SER A 47 -38.03 17.03 10.21
CA SER A 47 -37.93 18.46 9.91
C SER A 47 -38.37 19.39 11.05
N SER A 48 -39.17 18.87 12.00
CA SER A 48 -39.73 19.68 13.12
C SER A 48 -38.77 19.65 14.33
N SER A 49 -38.11 18.57 14.59
CA SER A 49 -37.23 18.37 15.76
C SER A 49 -35.73 18.41 15.42
N GLY A 50 -35.37 18.26 14.14
CA GLY A 50 -33.99 18.09 13.73
C GLY A 50 -33.36 16.77 14.16
N MET A 51 -34.16 15.85 14.73
CA MET A 51 -33.69 14.57 15.22
C MET A 51 -33.84 13.46 14.18
N VAL A 52 -32.98 12.45 14.22
CA VAL A 52 -33.14 11.25 13.41
C VAL A 52 -34.42 10.54 13.80
N SER A 53 -35.35 10.46 12.86
CA SER A 53 -36.63 9.78 13.05
C SER A 53 -36.55 8.31 12.67
N LYS A 54 -35.77 7.97 11.63
CA LYS A 54 -35.65 6.61 11.12
C LYS A 54 -34.32 6.40 10.42
N VAL A 55 -33.72 5.22 10.63
CA VAL A 55 -32.55 4.75 9.88
C VAL A 55 -32.96 3.47 9.15
N ASP A 56 -32.94 3.50 7.83
CA ASP A 56 -33.21 2.34 6.99
C ASP A 56 -31.89 1.83 6.40
N TYR A 57 -31.63 0.53 6.61
CA TYR A 57 -30.43 -0.12 6.07
C TYR A 57 -30.71 -0.62 4.67
N LEU A 58 -29.92 -0.17 3.72
CA LEU A 58 -30.01 -0.57 2.33
C LEU A 58 -29.07 -1.72 2.00
N TYR A 59 -27.87 -1.70 2.59
CA TYR A 59 -26.88 -2.75 2.38
C TYR A 59 -26.05 -2.95 3.66
N PRO A 60 -25.71 -4.20 4.01
CA PRO A 60 -26.22 -5.43 3.42
C PRO A 60 -27.70 -5.65 3.78
N SER A 61 -28.43 -6.35 2.90
CA SER A 61 -29.85 -6.66 3.18
C SER A 61 -29.95 -7.52 4.44
N MET A 62 -30.81 -7.13 5.37
CA MET A 62 -30.91 -7.73 6.71
C MET A 62 -31.18 -9.24 6.68
N GLY A 63 -30.17 -10.04 7.05
CA GLY A 63 -30.28 -11.49 7.20
C GLY A 63 -29.40 -12.12 8.27
N ASN A 64 -28.32 -11.47 8.70
CA ASN A 64 -27.34 -12.06 9.61
C ASN A 64 -27.23 -11.35 10.97
N ARG A 65 -27.19 -12.12 12.07
CA ARG A 65 -27.04 -11.61 13.45
C ARG A 65 -25.80 -10.73 13.67
N THR A 66 -24.73 -10.95 12.93
CA THR A 66 -23.51 -10.14 13.00
C THR A 66 -23.74 -8.70 12.50
N GLN A 67 -24.66 -8.51 11.58
CA GLN A 67 -25.03 -7.20 11.03
C GLN A 67 -25.81 -6.35 12.04
N GLN A 68 -26.67 -6.95 12.89
CA GLN A 68 -27.43 -6.22 13.90
C GLN A 68 -26.53 -5.53 14.95
N LEU A 69 -25.41 -6.12 15.32
CA LEU A 69 -24.48 -5.55 16.29
C LEU A 69 -23.80 -4.28 15.77
N ASN A 70 -23.42 -4.28 14.49
CA ASN A 70 -22.81 -3.10 13.86
C ASN A 70 -23.83 -1.98 13.63
N THR A 71 -25.08 -2.34 13.41
CA THR A 71 -26.23 -1.44 13.26
C THR A 71 -26.46 -0.57 14.50
N GLN A 72 -26.34 -1.16 15.68
CA GLN A 72 -26.47 -0.43 16.95
C GLN A 72 -25.31 0.57 17.19
N GLN A 73 -24.09 0.26 16.79
CA GLN A 73 -22.97 1.17 16.89
C GLN A 73 -23.15 2.39 15.98
N LEU A 74 -23.65 2.14 14.78
CA LEU A 74 -23.93 3.20 13.83
C LEU A 74 -25.07 4.09 14.26
N ALA A 75 -26.15 3.54 14.77
CA ALA A 75 -27.25 4.32 15.36
C ALA A 75 -26.74 5.21 16.51
N LYS A 76 -25.85 4.69 17.36
CA LYS A 76 -25.19 5.49 18.39
C LYS A 76 -24.37 6.63 17.77
N TYR A 77 -23.55 6.36 16.76
CA TYR A 77 -22.74 7.40 16.10
C TYR A 77 -23.59 8.54 15.57
N VAL A 78 -24.65 8.22 14.83
CA VAL A 78 -25.57 9.23 14.28
C VAL A 78 -26.25 10.04 15.39
N MET A 79 -26.67 9.37 16.47
CA MET A 79 -27.25 10.04 17.64
C MET A 79 -26.24 10.96 18.34
N PHE A 80 -24.98 10.51 18.52
CA PHE A 80 -23.94 11.32 19.17
C PHE A 80 -23.58 12.57 18.35
N LYS A 81 -23.50 12.43 17.02
CA LYS A 81 -23.23 13.56 16.13
C LYS A 81 -24.32 14.63 16.19
N GLN A 82 -25.60 14.23 16.29
CA GLN A 82 -26.73 15.17 16.40
C GLN A 82 -26.81 15.85 17.77
N LEU A 83 -26.44 15.17 18.85
CA LEU A 83 -26.49 15.72 20.20
C LEU A 83 -25.31 16.65 20.53
N GLY A 84 -24.37 16.84 19.59
CA GLY A 84 -23.20 17.70 19.78
C GLY A 84 -22.27 17.26 20.91
N ASN A 85 -22.44 16.06 21.42
CA ASN A 85 -21.69 15.54 22.54
C ASN A 85 -20.59 14.60 22.08
N VAL A 86 -19.39 15.04 22.40
CA VAL A 86 -18.12 14.35 22.63
C VAL A 86 -18.19 12.84 22.40
N PHE A 87 -17.41 12.39 21.45
CA PHE A 87 -17.14 10.98 21.24
C PHE A 87 -16.73 10.33 22.56
N ASP A 88 -17.25 9.14 22.80
CA ASP A 88 -16.76 8.23 23.84
C ASP A 88 -15.22 8.15 23.74
N GLU A 89 -14.50 8.03 24.86
CA GLU A 89 -13.03 7.91 24.90
C GLU A 89 -12.45 6.85 23.94
N ASN A 90 -13.31 5.93 23.52
CA ASN A 90 -12.98 4.85 22.56
C ASN A 90 -12.90 5.32 21.09
N TYR A 91 -13.36 6.55 20.78
CA TYR A 91 -13.34 7.11 19.42
C TYR A 91 -12.27 8.17 19.28
N LYS A 92 -11.28 7.92 18.45
CA LYS A 92 -10.24 8.87 18.10
C LYS A 92 -10.39 9.31 16.66
N LEU A 93 -10.74 10.58 16.44
CA LEU A 93 -10.77 11.17 15.10
C LEU A 93 -9.37 11.17 14.50
N LEU A 94 -9.23 10.61 13.31
CA LEU A 94 -8.00 10.56 12.52
C LEU A 94 -7.99 11.61 11.42
N GLU A 95 -9.12 11.75 10.73
CA GLU A 95 -9.28 12.67 9.60
C GLU A 95 -10.72 13.14 9.52
N GLU A 96 -10.91 14.40 9.16
CA GLU A 96 -12.21 15.02 8.92
C GLU A 96 -12.16 15.80 7.61
N THR A 97 -13.14 15.56 6.75
CA THR A 97 -13.33 16.26 5.48
C THR A 97 -14.80 16.70 5.35
N ASP A 98 -15.11 17.50 4.34
CA ASP A 98 -16.49 17.93 4.08
C ASP A 98 -17.46 16.76 3.82
N ASN A 99 -16.94 15.61 3.36
CA ASN A 99 -17.75 14.48 2.90
C ASN A 99 -17.70 13.26 3.82
N TYR A 100 -16.64 13.11 4.63
CA TYR A 100 -16.47 11.95 5.50
C TYR A 100 -15.62 12.26 6.74
N GLU A 101 -15.78 11.44 7.74
CA GLU A 101 -14.97 11.39 8.95
C GLU A 101 -14.38 10.00 9.12
N LEU A 102 -13.11 9.94 9.51
CA LEU A 102 -12.34 8.71 9.73
C LEU A 102 -11.95 8.62 11.20
N PHE A 103 -12.26 7.47 11.82
CA PHE A 103 -12.00 7.22 13.23
C PHE A 103 -11.17 5.97 13.45
N ASN A 104 -10.37 6.00 14.52
CA ASN A 104 -9.88 4.79 15.17
C ASN A 104 -10.79 4.52 16.37
N VAL A 105 -11.41 3.35 16.39
CA VAL A 105 -12.41 2.97 17.40
C VAL A 105 -11.94 1.72 18.12
N PHE A 106 -11.88 1.78 19.44
CA PHE A 106 -11.61 0.61 20.28
C PHE A 106 -12.91 -0.06 20.68
N ASP A 107 -13.16 -1.29 20.22
CA ASP A 107 -14.33 -2.08 20.59
C ASP A 107 -14.00 -2.94 21.81
N GLN A 108 -14.44 -2.47 23.00
CA GLN A 108 -14.19 -3.14 24.28
C GLN A 108 -14.80 -4.56 24.38
N ARG A 109 -15.83 -4.89 23.56
CA ARG A 109 -16.49 -6.19 23.61
C ARG A 109 -15.66 -7.31 23.02
N ILE A 110 -14.81 -6.96 22.05
CA ILE A 110 -13.96 -7.90 21.31
C ILE A 110 -12.48 -7.57 21.45
N ASP A 111 -12.15 -6.58 22.31
CA ASP A 111 -10.79 -6.16 22.62
C ASP A 111 -9.95 -5.88 21.36
N SER A 112 -10.53 -5.10 20.43
CA SER A 112 -9.91 -4.85 19.14
C SER A 112 -10.12 -3.42 18.64
N ASN A 113 -9.12 -2.90 17.92
CA ASN A 113 -9.18 -1.62 17.24
C ASN A 113 -9.72 -1.76 15.82
N TYR A 114 -10.58 -0.82 15.42
CA TYR A 114 -11.15 -0.71 14.09
C TYR A 114 -10.88 0.67 13.50
N ILE A 115 -10.70 0.70 12.20
CA ILE A 115 -10.79 1.93 11.43
C ILE A 115 -12.22 2.01 10.90
N GLU A 116 -12.89 3.09 11.23
CA GLU A 116 -14.27 3.35 10.84
C GLU A 116 -14.35 4.65 10.04
N LEU A 117 -14.99 4.60 8.88
CA LEU A 117 -15.27 5.76 8.06
C LEU A 117 -16.78 5.94 7.98
N VAL A 118 -17.22 7.16 8.22
CA VAL A 118 -18.63 7.56 8.07
C VAL A 118 -18.69 8.75 7.14
N GLY A 119 -19.54 8.70 6.12
CA GLY A 119 -19.67 9.79 5.17
C GLY A 119 -21.02 9.85 4.49
N GLY A 120 -21.39 11.05 4.05
CA GLY A 120 -22.53 11.26 3.16
C GLY A 120 -22.19 10.85 1.73
N ILE A 121 -23.12 10.20 1.04
CA ILE A 121 -22.98 9.88 -0.38
C ILE A 121 -23.72 10.93 -1.20
N THR A 122 -25.04 10.82 -1.26
CA THR A 122 -25.92 11.72 -2.03
C THR A 122 -27.26 11.85 -1.31
N GLY A 123 -27.70 13.06 -1.03
CA GLY A 123 -28.98 13.30 -0.34
C GLY A 123 -29.00 12.70 1.07
N ASP A 124 -29.95 11.79 1.30
CA ASP A 124 -30.18 11.17 2.62
C ASP A 124 -29.39 9.87 2.82
N TYR A 125 -28.48 9.52 1.87
CA TYR A 125 -27.73 8.27 1.90
C TYR A 125 -26.36 8.44 2.54
N TRP A 126 -26.02 7.50 3.43
CA TRP A 126 -24.77 7.49 4.17
C TRP A 126 -24.05 6.14 3.97
N VAL A 127 -22.73 6.22 3.92
CA VAL A 127 -21.85 5.06 3.94
C VAL A 127 -21.16 4.96 5.29
N TYR A 128 -21.10 3.73 5.80
CA TYR A 128 -20.26 3.37 6.93
C TYR A 128 -19.36 2.22 6.52
N LEU A 129 -18.07 2.43 6.65
CA LEU A 129 -17.04 1.42 6.37
C LEU A 129 -16.36 1.06 7.68
N ARG A 130 -16.13 -0.23 7.89
CA ARG A 130 -15.42 -0.72 9.06
C ARG A 130 -14.38 -1.75 8.64
N SER A 131 -13.13 -1.56 9.07
CA SER A 131 -12.03 -2.49 8.87
C SER A 131 -11.32 -2.78 10.16
N ASN A 132 -10.91 -4.03 10.36
CA ASN A 132 -10.10 -4.39 11.51
C ASN A 132 -8.69 -3.83 11.34
N TYR A 133 -8.26 -2.99 12.29
CA TYR A 133 -6.92 -2.41 12.29
C TYR A 133 -5.81 -3.46 12.31
N GLN A 134 -6.05 -4.57 13.01
CA GLN A 134 -5.09 -5.67 13.11
C GLN A 134 -4.87 -6.37 11.78
N SER A 135 -5.94 -6.61 10.99
CA SER A 135 -5.83 -7.19 9.65
C SER A 135 -5.01 -6.32 8.69
N ILE A 136 -5.19 -5.01 8.75
CA ILE A 136 -4.41 -4.05 7.97
C ILE A 136 -2.94 -4.11 8.40
N ARG A 137 -2.67 -4.11 9.69
CA ARG A 137 -1.33 -4.17 10.27
C ARG A 137 -0.62 -5.48 9.96
N GLU A 138 -1.31 -6.61 10.07
CA GLU A 138 -0.76 -7.93 9.75
C GLU A 138 -0.40 -8.05 8.27
N SER A 139 -1.26 -7.57 7.37
CA SER A 139 -0.97 -7.53 5.93
C SER A 139 0.26 -6.66 5.62
N ALA A 140 0.37 -5.50 6.26
CA ALA A 140 1.51 -4.62 6.12
C ALA A 140 2.80 -5.25 6.72
N ALA A 141 2.70 -5.96 7.84
CA ALA A 141 3.82 -6.63 8.48
C ALA A 141 4.38 -7.77 7.61
N ILE A 142 3.51 -8.61 7.04
CA ILE A 142 3.89 -9.70 6.12
C ILE A 142 4.58 -9.12 4.88
N SER A 143 4.03 -8.06 4.31
CA SER A 143 4.60 -7.38 3.15
C SER A 143 5.99 -6.80 3.45
N ASN A 144 6.16 -6.19 4.62
CA ASN A 144 7.43 -5.60 5.05
C ASN A 144 8.50 -6.66 5.35
N GLU A 145 8.10 -7.78 5.96
CA GLU A 145 8.98 -8.92 6.21
C GLU A 145 9.49 -9.52 4.89
N PHE A 146 8.60 -9.75 3.93
CA PHE A 146 8.97 -10.22 2.59
C PHE A 146 9.95 -9.26 1.89
N LEU A 147 9.68 -7.94 1.91
CA LEU A 147 10.57 -6.94 1.32
C LEU A 147 11.95 -6.93 2.00
N THR A 148 12.01 -7.18 3.30
CA THR A 148 13.26 -7.28 4.04
C THR A 148 14.11 -8.46 3.56
N TYR A 149 13.52 -9.65 3.41
CA TYR A 149 14.24 -10.83 2.88
C TYR A 149 14.72 -10.60 1.45
N VAL A 150 13.88 -10.03 0.58
CA VAL A 150 14.26 -9.69 -0.79
C VAL A 150 15.40 -8.67 -0.80
N GLY A 151 15.33 -7.65 0.05
CA GLY A 151 16.39 -6.64 0.17
C GLY A 151 17.74 -7.24 0.58
N ILE A 152 17.75 -8.13 1.56
CA ILE A 152 18.97 -8.85 2.01
C ILE A 152 19.54 -9.69 0.86
N LEU A 153 18.69 -10.46 0.19
CA LEU A 153 19.11 -11.33 -0.92
C LEU A 153 19.73 -10.52 -2.06
N VAL A 154 19.08 -9.43 -2.47
CA VAL A 154 19.59 -8.53 -3.52
C VAL A 154 20.92 -7.91 -3.10
N THR A 155 21.05 -7.50 -1.85
CA THR A 155 22.31 -6.93 -1.33
C THR A 155 23.46 -7.95 -1.42
N ILE A 156 23.22 -9.20 -1.02
CA ILE A 156 24.21 -10.27 -1.12
C ILE A 156 24.62 -10.51 -2.58
N LEU A 157 23.66 -10.59 -3.49
CA LEU A 157 23.93 -10.72 -4.93
C LEU A 157 24.76 -9.56 -5.48
N CYS A 158 24.43 -8.33 -5.12
CA CYS A 158 25.20 -7.14 -5.52
C CYS A 158 26.66 -7.21 -5.04
N VAL A 159 26.89 -7.64 -3.80
CA VAL A 159 28.25 -7.79 -3.26
C VAL A 159 29.04 -8.86 -4.03
N ILE A 160 28.42 -10.00 -4.32
CA ILE A 160 29.05 -11.07 -5.11
C ILE A 160 29.44 -10.57 -6.51
N ILE A 161 28.50 -9.88 -7.20
CA ILE A 161 28.75 -9.31 -8.53
C ILE A 161 29.85 -8.26 -8.46
N MET A 162 29.89 -7.41 -7.45
CA MET A 162 30.90 -6.38 -7.28
C MET A 162 32.30 -6.97 -7.09
N ILE A 163 32.43 -8.05 -6.28
CA ILE A 163 33.69 -8.79 -6.08
C ILE A 163 34.12 -9.41 -7.41
N PHE A 164 33.20 -10.03 -8.14
CA PHE A 164 33.48 -10.62 -9.43
C PHE A 164 33.99 -9.59 -10.43
N LEU A 165 33.28 -8.46 -10.59
CA LEU A 165 33.68 -7.37 -11.48
C LEU A 165 35.03 -6.76 -11.09
N SER A 166 35.25 -6.56 -9.80
CA SER A 166 36.52 -6.02 -9.29
C SER A 166 37.70 -6.93 -9.67
N ASN A 167 37.55 -8.23 -9.45
CA ASN A 167 38.62 -9.18 -9.72
C ASN A 167 38.85 -9.39 -11.23
N HIS A 168 37.75 -9.37 -12.00
CA HIS A 168 37.81 -9.73 -13.42
C HIS A 168 38.16 -8.55 -14.32
N TYR A 169 37.77 -7.32 -13.96
CA TYR A 169 37.99 -6.13 -14.78
C TYR A 169 38.85 -5.07 -14.09
N THR A 170 38.50 -4.65 -12.89
CA THR A 170 39.13 -3.50 -12.25
C THR A 170 40.61 -3.73 -11.94
N LYS A 171 40.94 -4.87 -11.35
CA LYS A 171 42.34 -5.19 -11.00
C LYS A 171 43.24 -5.31 -12.22
N PRO A 172 42.89 -6.04 -13.29
CA PRO A 172 43.70 -6.08 -14.51
C PRO A 172 43.92 -4.72 -15.19
N ILE A 173 42.85 -3.91 -15.27
CA ILE A 173 42.97 -2.54 -15.83
C ILE A 173 43.93 -1.70 -14.99
N LEU A 174 43.85 -1.77 -13.66
CA LEU A 174 44.74 -1.06 -12.77
C LEU A 174 46.19 -1.50 -12.93
N LYS A 175 46.46 -2.80 -13.16
CA LYS A 175 47.78 -3.32 -13.48
C LYS A 175 48.33 -2.75 -14.79
N LEU A 176 47.48 -2.72 -15.84
CA LEU A 176 47.87 -2.11 -17.13
C LEU A 176 48.21 -0.62 -16.98
N ALA A 177 47.39 0.13 -16.20
CA ALA A 177 47.67 1.53 -15.91
C ALA A 177 49.00 1.73 -15.16
N GLN A 178 49.34 0.82 -14.22
CA GLN A 178 50.63 0.85 -13.51
C GLN A 178 51.80 0.55 -14.42
N ILE A 179 51.66 -0.42 -15.35
CA ILE A 179 52.69 -0.71 -16.37
C ILE A 179 52.89 0.49 -17.27
N ALA A 180 51.81 1.08 -17.79
CA ALA A 180 51.88 2.30 -18.62
C ALA A 180 52.64 3.45 -17.92
N LYS A 181 52.37 3.65 -16.62
CA LYS A 181 53.03 4.66 -15.81
C LYS A 181 54.52 4.37 -15.59
N LYS A 182 54.94 3.11 -15.53
CA LYS A 182 56.36 2.76 -15.49
C LYS A 182 57.07 3.01 -16.80
N MET A 183 56.42 2.66 -17.93
CA MET A 183 56.93 2.96 -19.27
C MET A 183 57.10 4.47 -19.50
N GLU A 184 56.21 5.30 -18.97
CA GLU A 184 56.33 6.77 -18.94
C GLU A 184 57.66 7.22 -18.28
N ASN A 185 58.10 6.49 -17.25
CA ASN A 185 59.38 6.74 -16.56
C ASN A 185 60.57 5.97 -17.16
N LEU A 186 60.46 5.55 -18.44
CA LEU A 186 61.49 4.82 -19.17
C LEU A 186 61.85 3.44 -18.57
N ASP A 187 60.96 2.86 -17.74
CA ASP A 187 61.11 1.50 -17.24
C ASP A 187 60.36 0.51 -18.18
N PHE A 188 61.08 0.01 -19.18
CA PHE A 188 60.56 -0.90 -20.19
C PHE A 188 60.69 -2.39 -19.84
N ASP A 189 61.28 -2.77 -18.71
CA ASP A 189 61.46 -4.16 -18.30
C ASP A 189 60.14 -4.78 -17.77
N VAL A 190 59.12 -3.97 -17.58
CA VAL A 190 57.83 -4.37 -17.00
C VAL A 190 56.96 -5.04 -18.05
N ARG A 191 56.43 -6.22 -17.74
CA ARG A 191 55.57 -7.00 -18.64
C ARG A 191 54.24 -7.31 -18.00
N TYR A 192 53.16 -7.29 -18.79
CA TYR A 192 51.86 -7.82 -18.44
C TYR A 192 51.91 -9.35 -18.55
N LYS A 193 51.74 -10.07 -17.43
CA LYS A 193 51.95 -11.53 -17.35
C LYS A 193 50.65 -12.34 -17.26
N GLU A 194 49.46 -11.74 -17.39
CA GLU A 194 48.20 -12.44 -17.33
C GLU A 194 47.86 -13.09 -18.68
N ASN A 195 47.59 -14.38 -18.70
CA ASN A 195 47.17 -15.09 -19.92
C ASN A 195 45.65 -14.97 -20.08
N ARG A 196 45.20 -13.84 -20.65
CA ARG A 196 43.80 -13.55 -20.94
C ARG A 196 43.54 -13.56 -22.43
N HIS A 197 42.35 -14.00 -22.83
CA HIS A 197 41.94 -14.07 -24.23
C HIS A 197 40.82 -13.07 -24.57
N ASP A 198 40.62 -12.08 -23.70
CA ASP A 198 39.67 -10.97 -23.88
C ASP A 198 40.41 -9.68 -24.32
N GLU A 199 39.66 -8.59 -24.45
CA GLU A 199 40.14 -7.29 -24.88
C GLU A 199 41.25 -6.75 -23.97
N ILE A 200 41.19 -7.07 -22.68
CA ILE A 200 42.20 -6.71 -21.68
C ILE A 200 43.52 -7.46 -21.96
N GLY A 201 43.40 -8.72 -22.33
CA GLY A 201 44.55 -9.55 -22.74
C GLY A 201 45.21 -9.02 -24.01
N VAL A 202 44.42 -8.67 -25.03
CA VAL A 202 44.91 -8.05 -26.28
C VAL A 202 45.66 -6.73 -25.98
N LEU A 203 45.09 -5.91 -25.08
CA LEU A 203 45.75 -4.66 -24.66
C LEU A 203 47.08 -4.91 -23.95
N GLY A 204 47.11 -5.92 -23.04
CA GLY A 204 48.33 -6.31 -22.35
C GLY A 204 49.43 -6.82 -23.27
N HIS A 205 49.08 -7.65 -24.26
CA HIS A 205 50.05 -8.09 -25.29
C HIS A 205 50.57 -6.93 -26.17
N SER A 206 49.70 -5.99 -26.53
CA SER A 206 50.07 -4.81 -27.29
C SER A 206 51.04 -3.92 -26.52
N MET A 207 50.83 -3.75 -25.22
CA MET A 207 51.76 -3.04 -24.34
C MET A 207 53.10 -3.74 -24.22
N ASN A 208 53.13 -5.08 -24.07
CA ASN A 208 54.39 -5.83 -24.08
C ASN A 208 55.15 -5.66 -25.38
N SER A 209 54.46 -5.74 -26.54
CA SER A 209 55.09 -5.54 -27.85
C SER A 209 55.63 -4.12 -28.05
N LEU A 210 54.98 -3.13 -27.43
CA LEU A 210 55.49 -1.75 -27.43
C LEU A 210 56.76 -1.63 -26.58
N SER A 211 56.75 -2.27 -25.39
CA SER A 211 57.92 -2.31 -24.49
C SER A 211 59.15 -2.90 -25.21
N ASP A 212 58.96 -4.06 -25.91
CA ASP A 212 60.03 -4.74 -26.65
C ASP A 212 60.61 -3.90 -27.81
N LYS A 213 59.88 -2.93 -28.34
CA LYS A 213 60.38 -2.04 -29.44
C LYS A 213 61.07 -0.79 -28.92
N LEU A 214 60.88 -0.46 -27.64
CA LEU A 214 61.45 0.76 -27.02
C LEU A 214 62.65 0.44 -26.12
N GLU A 215 62.87 -0.81 -25.79
CA GLU A 215 64.03 -1.33 -25.08
C GLU A 215 65.23 -1.42 -26.06
#